data_b4eb9d7962bb8fdedf88b5980c21078b
#
_entry.id   b4eb9d7962bb8fdedf88b5980c21078b
#
_cell.length_a   1.000
_cell.length_b   1.000
_cell.length_c   1.000
_cell.angle_alpha   90.00
_cell.angle_beta   90.00
_cell.angle_gamma   90.00
#
_symmetry.space_group_name_H-M   'P 1'
#
loop_
_entity.id
_entity.type
_entity.pdbx_description
1 polymer ?
#
loop_
_entity_poly.entity_id
_entity_poly.type
_entity_poly.pdbx_seq_one_letter_code
_entity_poly.pdbx_strand_id
1 'polypeptide(L)'
;ELMESALDAPLPLREIAKQVGVSTRQIERLFVDELQIAPTAFYRQRRLERARTLLRETLQPVREVALESGFGSTAHLSRVYKKAFGCTPTEERARRAGRFKK
;
A
#
# COMPACT_ATOMS: atom_id res chain seq x y z
N GLU A 1 -9.61 -11.11 -0.34
CA GLU A 1 -8.40 -11.90 -0.37
C GLU A 1 -7.49 -11.58 0.79
N LEU A 2 -6.71 -12.58 1.27
CA LEU A 2 -5.92 -12.42 2.48
C LEU A 2 -4.94 -11.26 2.44
N MET A 3 -4.21 -11.09 1.35
CA MET A 3 -3.24 -10.01 1.25
C MET A 3 -3.91 -8.63 1.24
N GLU A 4 -5.04 -8.50 0.61
CA GLU A 4 -5.73 -7.23 0.60
C GLU A 4 -6.37 -6.91 1.94
N SER A 5 -6.91 -7.90 2.63
CA SER A 5 -7.50 -7.68 3.94
C SER A 5 -6.44 -7.38 5.00
N ALA A 6 -5.16 -7.66 4.73
CA ALA A 6 -4.06 -7.41 5.64
C ALA A 6 -3.35 -6.07 5.37
N LEU A 7 -3.88 -5.20 4.50
CA LEU A 7 -3.24 -3.94 4.17
C LEU A 7 -3.07 -3.01 5.36
N ASP A 8 -4.06 -2.99 6.27
CA ASP A 8 -3.99 -2.12 7.45
C ASP A 8 -3.00 -2.65 8.49
N ALA A 9 -2.80 -3.95 8.52
CA ALA A 9 -1.90 -4.62 9.45
C ALA A 9 -1.09 -5.65 8.68
N PRO A 10 -0.03 -5.22 7.98
CA PRO A 10 0.73 -6.12 7.10
C PRO A 10 1.30 -7.32 7.84
N LEU A 11 1.16 -8.50 7.25
CA LEU A 11 1.68 -9.74 7.79
C LEU A 11 2.94 -10.16 7.05
N PRO A 12 3.90 -10.78 7.73
CA PRO A 12 5.03 -11.41 7.05
C PRO A 12 4.51 -12.46 6.07
N LEU A 13 5.24 -12.67 4.98
CA LEU A 13 4.83 -13.63 3.96
C LEU A 13 4.63 -15.03 4.55
N ARG A 14 5.47 -15.43 5.50
CA ARG A 14 5.34 -16.74 6.14
C ARG A 14 4.03 -16.90 6.91
N GLU A 15 3.51 -15.81 7.48
CA GLU A 15 2.24 -15.86 8.20
C GLU A 15 1.09 -16.02 7.21
N ILE A 16 1.15 -15.33 6.08
CA ILE A 16 0.16 -15.47 5.03
C ILE A 16 0.16 -16.91 4.52
N ALA A 17 1.35 -17.46 4.25
CA ALA A 17 1.48 -18.84 3.80
C ALA A 17 0.88 -19.82 4.79
N LYS A 18 1.14 -19.60 6.08
CA LYS A 18 0.64 -20.46 7.14
C LYS A 18 -0.89 -20.43 7.18
N GLN A 19 -1.49 -19.27 7.03
CA GLN A 19 -2.94 -19.13 7.09
C GLN A 19 -3.64 -19.79 5.91
N VAL A 20 -3.01 -19.79 4.73
CA VAL A 20 -3.63 -20.42 3.56
C VAL A 20 -3.19 -21.86 3.36
N GLY A 21 -2.35 -22.40 4.26
CA GLY A 21 -1.96 -23.80 4.23
C GLY A 21 -0.93 -24.16 3.19
N VAL A 22 -0.13 -23.21 2.72
CA VAL A 22 0.95 -23.46 1.77
C VAL A 22 2.26 -22.93 2.33
N SER A 23 3.38 -23.35 1.72
CA SER A 23 4.68 -22.85 2.15
C SER A 23 4.93 -21.44 1.61
N THR A 24 5.85 -20.71 2.26
CA THR A 24 6.28 -19.40 1.78
C THR A 24 6.77 -19.50 0.35
N ARG A 25 7.52 -20.55 0.04
CA ARG A 25 8.06 -20.77 -1.31
C ARG A 25 6.94 -20.93 -2.33
N GLN A 26 5.87 -21.62 -1.97
CA GLN A 26 4.74 -21.81 -2.88
C GLN A 26 4.03 -20.49 -3.15
N ILE A 27 3.88 -19.65 -2.13
CA ILE A 27 3.27 -18.33 -2.31
C ILE A 27 4.13 -17.47 -3.22
N GLU A 28 5.45 -17.45 -3.00
CA GLU A 28 6.35 -16.68 -3.86
C GLU A 28 6.26 -17.13 -5.31
N ARG A 29 6.21 -18.44 -5.53
CA ARG A 29 6.08 -18.97 -6.87
C ARG A 29 4.77 -18.57 -7.52
N LEU A 30 3.67 -18.62 -6.77
CA LEU A 30 2.36 -18.21 -7.29
C LEU A 30 2.37 -16.75 -7.73
N PHE A 31 2.97 -15.87 -6.91
CA PHE A 31 3.03 -14.47 -7.28
C PHE A 31 3.89 -14.24 -8.53
N VAL A 32 5.03 -14.92 -8.62
CA VAL A 32 5.88 -14.79 -9.79
C VAL A 32 5.20 -15.36 -11.04
N ASP A 33 4.62 -16.55 -10.93
CA ASP A 33 4.05 -17.25 -12.09
C ASP A 33 2.74 -16.63 -12.55
N GLU A 34 1.87 -16.23 -11.61
CA GLU A 34 0.54 -15.74 -11.94
C GLU A 34 0.49 -14.24 -12.16
N LEU A 35 1.21 -13.48 -11.35
CA LEU A 35 1.17 -12.02 -11.39
C LEU A 35 2.43 -11.41 -12.00
N GLN A 36 3.48 -12.19 -12.16
CA GLN A 36 4.78 -11.77 -12.70
C GLN A 36 5.40 -10.62 -11.92
N ILE A 37 5.13 -10.55 -10.63
CA ILE A 37 5.75 -9.59 -9.72
C ILE A 37 6.08 -10.27 -8.41
N ALA A 38 7.10 -9.76 -7.70
CA ALA A 38 7.45 -10.27 -6.39
C ALA A 38 6.32 -9.95 -5.39
N PRO A 39 6.05 -10.84 -4.42
CA PRO A 39 5.00 -10.59 -3.44
C PRO A 39 5.16 -9.28 -2.68
N THR A 40 6.39 -8.92 -2.31
CA THR A 40 6.63 -7.66 -1.60
C THR A 40 6.30 -6.45 -2.47
N ALA A 41 6.62 -6.51 -3.77
CA ALA A 41 6.30 -5.43 -4.69
C ALA A 41 4.79 -5.31 -4.90
N PHE A 42 4.11 -6.45 -5.02
CA PHE A 42 2.66 -6.47 -5.15
C PHE A 42 2.00 -5.85 -3.93
N TYR A 43 2.43 -6.26 -2.73
CA TYR A 43 1.86 -5.78 -1.49
C TYR A 43 2.10 -4.28 -1.33
N ARG A 44 3.32 -3.82 -1.66
CA ARG A 44 3.65 -2.40 -1.60
C ARG A 44 2.77 -1.59 -2.55
N GLN A 45 2.55 -2.09 -3.75
CA GLN A 45 1.70 -1.42 -4.73
C GLN A 45 0.27 -1.28 -4.22
N ARG A 46 -0.28 -2.33 -3.60
CA ARG A 46 -1.62 -2.28 -3.03
C ARG A 46 -1.70 -1.24 -1.90
N ARG A 47 -0.67 -1.18 -1.05
CA ARG A 47 -0.62 -0.19 0.02
C ARG A 47 -0.58 1.23 -0.54
N LEU A 48 0.20 1.44 -1.60
CA LEU A 48 0.29 2.76 -2.23
C LEU A 48 -1.03 3.18 -2.85
N GLU A 49 -1.73 2.26 -3.49
CA GLU A 49 -3.04 2.55 -4.07
C GLU A 49 -4.05 2.90 -2.98
N ARG A 50 -4.01 2.19 -1.85
CA ARG A 50 -4.88 2.52 -0.74
C ARG A 50 -4.58 3.90 -0.17
N ALA A 51 -3.30 4.22 0.00
CA ALA A 51 -2.90 5.55 0.48
C ALA A 51 -3.41 6.62 -0.47
N ARG A 52 -3.27 6.41 -1.77
CA ARG A 52 -3.73 7.37 -2.77
C ARG A 52 -5.23 7.60 -2.68
N THR A 53 -5.99 6.53 -2.54
CA THR A 53 -7.44 6.62 -2.39
C THR A 53 -7.80 7.44 -1.15
N LEU A 54 -7.16 7.15 -0.02
CA LEU A 54 -7.42 7.88 1.22
C LEU A 54 -7.06 9.35 1.11
N LEU A 55 -5.94 9.66 0.44
CA LEU A 55 -5.53 11.05 0.24
C LEU A 55 -6.51 11.81 -0.64
N ARG A 56 -7.06 11.15 -1.64
CA ARG A 56 -7.97 11.78 -2.59
C ARG A 56 -9.39 11.87 -2.11
N GLU A 57 -9.84 10.89 -1.33
CA GLU A 57 -11.27 10.76 -1.01
C GLU A 57 -11.61 10.99 0.45
N THR A 58 -10.63 11.24 1.32
CA THR A 58 -10.89 11.53 2.72
C THR A 58 -10.13 12.75 3.16
N LEU A 59 -10.47 13.24 4.37
CA LEU A 59 -9.77 14.36 5.00
C LEU A 59 -8.83 13.88 6.09
N GLN A 60 -8.52 12.59 6.14
CA GLN A 60 -7.63 12.06 7.16
C GLN A 60 -6.24 12.68 7.07
N PRO A 61 -5.61 12.99 8.23
CA PRO A 61 -4.23 13.47 8.21
C PRO A 61 -3.31 12.48 7.55
N VAL A 62 -2.24 12.98 6.92
CA VAL A 62 -1.29 12.12 6.20
C VAL A 62 -0.73 11.03 7.10
N ARG A 63 -0.48 11.34 8.38
CA ARG A 63 0.05 10.31 9.30
C ARG A 63 -0.93 9.15 9.50
N GLU A 64 -2.23 9.43 9.52
CA GLU A 64 -3.23 8.37 9.64
C GLU A 64 -3.35 7.57 8.36
N VAL A 65 -3.24 8.25 7.22
CA VAL A 65 -3.18 7.56 5.93
C VAL A 65 -2.01 6.59 5.91
N ALA A 66 -0.83 7.02 6.40
CA ALA A 66 0.34 6.16 6.45
C ALA A 66 0.09 4.92 7.29
N LEU A 67 -0.53 5.10 8.46
CA LEU A 67 -0.82 3.97 9.33
C LEU A 67 -1.85 3.02 8.72
N GLU A 68 -2.94 3.56 8.20
CA GLU A 68 -4.00 2.73 7.63
C GLU A 68 -3.57 1.98 6.38
N SER A 69 -2.66 2.55 5.62
CA SER A 69 -2.16 1.88 4.43
C SER A 69 -0.93 1.02 4.69
N GLY A 70 -0.54 0.87 5.96
CA GLY A 70 0.48 -0.10 6.35
C GLY A 70 1.92 0.36 6.24
N PHE A 71 2.17 1.69 6.17
CA PHE A 71 3.54 2.18 6.05
C PHE A 71 4.22 2.46 7.38
N GLY A 72 3.48 2.60 8.44
CA GLY A 72 4.06 2.78 9.77
C GLY A 72 4.52 4.19 10.09
N SER A 73 4.91 4.99 9.11
CA SER A 73 5.31 6.38 9.36
C SER A 73 5.05 7.25 8.14
N THR A 74 4.84 8.53 8.39
CA THR A 74 4.67 9.52 7.33
C THR A 74 5.90 9.62 6.45
N ALA A 75 7.08 9.59 7.08
CA ALA A 75 8.34 9.69 6.33
C ALA A 75 8.51 8.54 5.34
N HIS A 76 8.20 7.32 5.76
CA HIS A 76 8.29 6.15 4.90
C HIS A 76 7.28 6.25 3.74
N LEU A 77 6.03 6.60 4.06
CA LEU A 77 5.01 6.78 3.04
C LEU A 77 5.44 7.84 2.02
N SER A 78 5.92 8.99 2.51
CA SER A 78 6.30 10.10 1.63
C SER A 78 7.39 9.69 0.64
N ARG A 79 8.39 8.98 1.13
CA ARG A 79 9.51 8.55 0.29
C ARG A 79 9.06 7.57 -0.78
N VAL A 80 8.30 6.55 -0.39
CA VAL A 80 7.85 5.53 -1.32
C VAL A 80 6.81 6.09 -2.28
N TYR A 81 5.92 6.93 -1.78
CA TYR A 81 4.86 7.55 -2.57
C TYR A 81 5.45 8.43 -3.68
N LYS A 82 6.41 9.28 -3.32
CA LYS A 82 7.03 10.16 -4.31
C LYS A 82 7.74 9.36 -5.40
N LYS A 83 8.40 8.28 -5.02
CA LYS A 83 9.09 7.43 -5.98
C LYS A 83 8.10 6.76 -6.94
N ALA A 84 6.94 6.35 -6.44
CA ALA A 84 5.95 5.64 -7.24
C ALA A 84 5.11 6.56 -8.11
N PHE A 85 4.70 7.71 -7.59
CA PHE A 85 3.72 8.59 -8.25
C PHE A 85 4.28 9.94 -8.66
N GLY A 86 5.53 10.24 -8.34
CA GLY A 86 6.16 11.51 -8.73
C GLY A 86 5.79 12.69 -7.86
N CYS A 87 4.99 12.51 -6.80
CA CYS A 87 4.65 13.58 -5.89
C CYS A 87 4.52 13.03 -4.47
N THR A 88 4.61 13.92 -3.48
CA THR A 88 4.44 13.53 -2.09
C THR A 88 2.95 13.39 -1.75
N PRO A 89 2.62 12.70 -0.65
CA PRO A 89 1.23 12.65 -0.20
C PRO A 89 0.63 14.04 0.05
N THR A 90 1.42 14.95 0.58
CA THR A 90 0.96 16.32 0.81
C THR A 90 0.64 17.02 -0.51
N GLU A 91 1.49 16.84 -1.51
CA GLU A 91 1.25 17.39 -2.84
C GLU A 91 0.02 16.76 -3.49
N GLU A 92 -0.18 15.47 -3.30
CA GLU A 92 -1.37 14.79 -3.80
C GLU A 92 -2.64 15.39 -3.19
N ARG A 93 -2.62 15.67 -1.89
CA ARG A 93 -3.72 16.27 -1.16
C ARG A 93 -3.99 17.70 -1.66
N ALA A 94 -2.93 18.44 -1.94
CA ALA A 94 -3.05 19.79 -2.46
C ALA A 94 -3.71 19.82 -3.84
N ARG A 95 -3.37 18.85 -4.69
CA ARG A 95 -3.99 18.72 -6.01
C ARG A 95 -5.48 18.46 -5.88
N ARG A 96 -5.87 17.62 -4.92
CA ARG A 96 -7.27 17.36 -4.65
C ARG A 96 -8.00 18.65 -4.27
N ALA A 97 -7.41 19.41 -3.35
CA ALA A 97 -8.00 20.67 -2.90
C ALA A 97 -8.19 21.63 -4.08
N GLY A 98 -7.19 21.69 -4.98
CA GLY A 98 -7.29 22.52 -6.17
C GLY A 98 -8.41 22.09 -7.10
N ARG A 99 -8.65 20.78 -7.22
CA ARG A 99 -9.71 20.29 -8.08
C ARG A 99 -11.10 20.62 -7.58
N PHE A 100 -11.27 20.71 -6.28
CA PHE A 100 -12.58 21.01 -5.69
C PHE A 100 -12.79 22.48 -5.39
N LYS A 101 -11.80 23.29 -5.64
CA LYS A 101 -11.82 24.72 -5.31
C LYS A 101 -12.15 25.52 -6.55
N LYS A 102 -13.35 25.43 -6.96
CA LYS A 102 -13.77 26.14 -8.17
C LYS A 102 -14.60 27.35 -7.93
#